data_8a47caaaebb18aa42f153f701f2edaa4
#
_entry.id   8a47caaaebb18aa42f153f701f2edaa4
#
_cell.length_a   1.000
_cell.length_b   1.000
_cell.length_c   1.000
_cell.angle_alpha   90.00
_cell.angle_beta   90.00
_cell.angle_gamma   90.00
#
_symmetry.space_group_name_H-M   'P 1'
#
loop_
_entity.id
_entity.type
_entity.pdbx_description
1 polymer ?
#
loop_
_entity_poly.entity_id
_entity_poly.type
_entity_poly.pdbx_seq_one_letter_code
_entity_poly.pdbx_strand_id
1 'polypeptide(L)'
;MFTVRVDEPDPRFGNMLLEQFGGANGELAAAMQYSIQGLNCEDPDRKDLLMDIGTEELSHLEIVGTLARMHLKPMKFDRQAAEADPLIAIAGGGGVNLFNSQGNAWTADYLKITGELDVDLRSNIAAEARAKIVYERLINFCDDAGTKDALQFLMTREITHMKAFALALESMGKPAFSIGRIAPTPGLVDQFFNDSTGMGEHGEIDTRGPWNEGNGWVFTESPAIQAEAGASTAIVTESSPPVDANGLSELLIDELRDILHAEKQLTKALPKMAEAARFDQLRGLFEQHLVETETRWSASMSASGCSARQLARNLARA
;
A
#
# COMPACT_ATOMS: atom_id res chain seq x y z
N MET A 1 -32.12 10.60 -5.40
CA MET A 1 -31.40 9.95 -6.52
C MET A 1 -30.67 11.06 -7.26
N PHE A 2 -29.35 10.98 -7.38
CA PHE A 2 -28.55 11.98 -8.12
C PHE A 2 -28.68 11.72 -9.63
N THR A 3 -28.94 12.77 -10.42
CA THR A 3 -29.08 12.64 -11.88
C THR A 3 -27.76 12.96 -12.53
N VAL A 4 -27.11 11.96 -13.11
CA VAL A 4 -25.84 12.11 -13.84
C VAL A 4 -26.08 12.78 -15.19
N ARG A 5 -25.28 13.79 -15.51
CA ARG A 5 -25.31 14.52 -16.78
C ARG A 5 -23.89 14.80 -17.26
N VAL A 6 -23.65 14.62 -18.55
CA VAL A 6 -22.43 15.04 -19.26
C VAL A 6 -22.89 15.80 -20.48
N ASP A 7 -22.55 17.08 -20.56
CA ASP A 7 -22.95 17.96 -21.65
C ASP A 7 -21.94 17.85 -22.82
N GLU A 8 -20.65 17.79 -22.52
CA GLU A 8 -19.56 17.67 -23.50
C GLU A 8 -18.64 16.47 -23.16
N PRO A 9 -18.81 15.33 -23.83
CA PRO A 9 -17.98 14.15 -23.56
C PRO A 9 -16.49 14.38 -23.89
N ASP A 10 -15.62 14.14 -22.91
CA ASP A 10 -14.16 14.12 -23.08
C ASP A 10 -13.61 12.72 -22.75
N PRO A 11 -13.15 11.95 -23.75
CA PRO A 11 -12.59 10.61 -23.52
C PRO A 11 -11.35 10.57 -22.64
N ARG A 12 -10.51 11.61 -22.63
CA ARG A 12 -9.34 11.69 -21.76
C ARG A 12 -9.78 11.82 -20.29
N PHE A 13 -10.76 12.67 -20.07
CA PHE A 13 -11.35 12.81 -18.74
C PHE A 13 -12.07 11.53 -18.30
N GLY A 14 -12.78 10.88 -19.23
CA GLY A 14 -13.38 9.56 -19.00
C GLY A 14 -12.38 8.52 -18.52
N ASN A 15 -11.17 8.53 -19.08
CA ASN A 15 -10.07 7.68 -18.61
C ASN A 15 -9.63 8.04 -17.18
N MET A 16 -9.51 9.33 -16.84
CA MET A 16 -9.14 9.77 -15.49
C MET A 16 -10.16 9.30 -14.44
N LEU A 17 -11.45 9.28 -14.78
CA LEU A 17 -12.51 8.78 -13.90
C LEU A 17 -12.35 7.29 -13.54
N LEU A 18 -11.67 6.49 -14.36
CA LEU A 18 -11.40 5.08 -14.06
C LEU A 18 -10.54 4.91 -12.79
N GLU A 19 -9.81 5.94 -12.35
CA GLU A 19 -9.09 5.91 -11.07
C GLU A 19 -10.04 5.78 -9.88
N GLN A 20 -11.21 6.44 -9.93
CA GLN A 20 -12.25 6.31 -8.91
C GLN A 20 -13.18 5.11 -9.15
N PHE A 21 -13.14 4.49 -10.33
CA PHE A 21 -13.93 3.28 -10.61
C PHE A 21 -13.18 2.02 -10.18
N GLY A 22 -12.02 1.74 -10.76
CA GLY A 22 -11.24 0.52 -10.58
C GLY A 22 -9.85 0.73 -9.97
N GLY A 23 -9.55 1.92 -9.46
CA GLY A 23 -8.29 2.23 -8.78
C GLY A 23 -8.26 1.79 -7.32
N ALA A 24 -7.08 1.86 -6.72
CA ALA A 24 -6.85 1.45 -5.33
C ALA A 24 -7.58 2.32 -4.28
N ASN A 25 -7.94 3.55 -4.62
CA ASN A 25 -8.68 4.48 -3.78
C ASN A 25 -10.06 4.79 -4.36
N GLY A 26 -10.58 3.90 -5.23
CA GLY A 26 -11.85 4.09 -5.90
C GLY A 26 -12.99 3.34 -5.22
N GLU A 27 -14.19 3.60 -5.69
CA GLU A 27 -15.46 3.17 -5.10
C GLU A 27 -15.59 1.66 -4.97
N LEU A 28 -15.10 0.89 -5.96
CA LEU A 28 -15.15 -0.57 -5.87
C LEU A 28 -14.31 -1.11 -4.70
N ALA A 29 -13.13 -0.52 -4.48
CA ALA A 29 -12.27 -0.93 -3.37
C ALA A 29 -12.92 -0.55 -2.02
N ALA A 30 -13.48 0.65 -1.91
CA ALA A 30 -14.22 1.11 -0.73
C ALA A 30 -15.42 0.21 -0.42
N ALA A 31 -16.30 -0.03 -1.40
CA ALA A 31 -17.47 -0.87 -1.26
C ALA A 31 -17.14 -2.28 -0.76
N MET A 32 -16.14 -2.92 -1.38
CA MET A 32 -15.74 -4.28 -1.01
C MET A 32 -15.05 -4.31 0.36
N GLN A 33 -14.19 -3.32 0.67
CA GLN A 33 -13.50 -3.25 1.95
C GLN A 33 -14.48 -3.14 3.12
N TYR A 34 -15.38 -2.16 3.08
CA TYR A 34 -16.31 -1.90 4.18
C TYR A 34 -17.33 -3.02 4.35
N SER A 35 -17.85 -3.56 3.26
CA SER A 35 -18.76 -4.71 3.32
C SER A 35 -18.13 -5.93 3.96
N ILE A 36 -16.88 -6.28 3.62
CA ILE A 36 -16.22 -7.45 4.21
C ILE A 36 -15.80 -7.18 5.66
N GLN A 37 -15.35 -5.98 5.99
CA GLN A 37 -15.11 -5.59 7.38
C GLN A 37 -16.40 -5.67 8.21
N GLY A 38 -17.55 -5.25 7.65
CA GLY A 38 -18.86 -5.37 8.26
C GLY A 38 -19.26 -6.82 8.52
N LEU A 39 -18.96 -7.75 7.60
CA LEU A 39 -19.19 -9.18 7.82
C LEU A 39 -18.36 -9.75 8.98
N ASN A 40 -17.18 -9.21 9.21
CA ASN A 40 -16.27 -9.62 10.30
C ASN A 40 -16.56 -8.87 11.63
N CYS A 41 -17.40 -7.84 11.62
CA CYS A 41 -17.70 -7.02 12.78
C CYS A 41 -18.74 -7.70 13.68
N GLU A 42 -18.39 -7.92 14.95
CA GLU A 42 -19.30 -8.50 15.96
C GLU A 42 -20.17 -7.43 16.66
N ASP A 43 -19.77 -6.16 16.63
CA ASP A 43 -20.53 -5.05 17.18
C ASP A 43 -21.67 -4.67 16.21
N PRO A 44 -22.96 -4.83 16.60
CA PRO A 44 -24.06 -4.68 15.68
C PRO A 44 -24.18 -3.27 15.09
N ASP A 45 -23.96 -2.22 15.92
CA ASP A 45 -24.15 -0.82 15.48
C ASP A 45 -23.06 -0.45 14.47
N ARG A 46 -21.83 -0.86 14.70
CA ARG A 46 -20.71 -0.58 13.78
C ARG A 46 -20.71 -1.49 12.58
N LYS A 47 -21.27 -2.68 12.69
CA LYS A 47 -21.56 -3.55 11.56
C LYS A 47 -22.56 -2.89 10.61
N ASP A 48 -23.66 -2.37 11.12
CA ASP A 48 -24.65 -1.65 10.32
C ASP A 48 -24.02 -0.45 9.61
N LEU A 49 -23.25 0.36 10.33
CA LEU A 49 -22.51 1.48 9.74
C LEU A 49 -21.59 1.06 8.58
N LEU A 50 -20.81 -0.01 8.76
CA LEU A 50 -19.90 -0.52 7.72
C LEU A 50 -20.67 -1.06 6.50
N MET A 51 -21.77 -1.77 6.73
CA MET A 51 -22.60 -2.31 5.66
C MET A 51 -23.36 -1.21 4.90
N ASP A 52 -23.86 -0.20 5.62
CA ASP A 52 -24.58 0.93 5.01
C ASP A 52 -23.66 1.75 4.13
N ILE A 53 -22.48 2.13 4.63
CA ILE A 53 -21.48 2.86 3.84
C ILE A 53 -21.00 2.00 2.67
N GLY A 54 -20.69 0.71 2.88
CA GLY A 54 -20.30 -0.19 1.80
C GLY A 54 -21.34 -0.32 0.70
N THR A 55 -22.64 -0.25 1.05
CA THR A 55 -23.74 -0.23 0.10
C THR A 55 -23.85 1.12 -0.63
N GLU A 56 -23.63 2.22 0.09
CA GLU A 56 -23.59 3.56 -0.51
C GLU A 56 -22.47 3.68 -1.54
N GLU A 57 -21.28 3.11 -1.27
CA GLU A 57 -20.15 3.09 -2.20
C GLU A 57 -20.46 2.35 -3.51
N LEU A 58 -21.32 1.34 -3.49
CA LEU A 58 -21.83 0.74 -4.73
C LEU A 58 -22.64 1.71 -5.56
N SER A 59 -23.40 2.61 -4.93
CA SER A 59 -24.14 3.67 -5.64
C SER A 59 -23.19 4.74 -6.21
N HIS A 60 -22.11 5.05 -5.50
CA HIS A 60 -21.04 5.94 -5.97
C HIS A 60 -20.31 5.31 -7.17
N LEU A 61 -20.02 4.03 -7.12
CA LEU A 61 -19.47 3.26 -8.24
C LEU A 61 -20.36 3.37 -9.50
N GLU A 62 -21.69 3.28 -9.34
CA GLU A 62 -22.63 3.47 -10.43
C GLU A 62 -22.55 4.88 -11.03
N ILE A 63 -22.48 5.92 -10.19
CA ILE A 63 -22.34 7.31 -10.64
C ILE A 63 -21.03 7.49 -11.43
N VAL A 64 -19.89 7.10 -10.85
CA VAL A 64 -18.56 7.22 -11.49
C VAL A 64 -18.52 6.42 -12.78
N GLY A 65 -19.00 5.18 -12.76
CA GLY A 65 -19.06 4.32 -13.94
C GLY A 65 -19.92 4.89 -15.06
N THR A 66 -21.03 5.52 -14.70
CA THR A 66 -21.92 6.19 -15.66
C THR A 66 -21.24 7.40 -16.28
N LEU A 67 -20.59 8.26 -15.47
CA LEU A 67 -19.81 9.40 -15.96
C LEU A 67 -18.68 8.94 -16.90
N ALA A 68 -17.88 7.99 -16.46
CA ALA A 68 -16.78 7.44 -17.27
C ALA A 68 -17.31 6.88 -18.60
N ARG A 69 -18.42 6.14 -18.54
CA ARG A 69 -19.06 5.58 -19.75
C ARG A 69 -19.59 6.66 -20.69
N MET A 70 -20.13 7.76 -20.18
CA MET A 70 -20.62 8.85 -20.99
C MET A 70 -19.48 9.59 -21.68
N HIS A 71 -18.37 9.86 -20.98
CA HIS A 71 -17.17 10.49 -21.54
C HIS A 71 -16.45 9.58 -22.53
N LEU A 72 -16.32 8.28 -22.28
CA LEU A 72 -15.62 7.33 -23.15
C LEU A 72 -16.41 6.90 -24.38
N LYS A 73 -17.73 7.10 -24.38
CA LYS A 73 -18.64 6.65 -25.45
C LYS A 73 -18.18 7.10 -26.86
N PRO A 74 -17.68 8.32 -27.09
CA PRO A 74 -17.20 8.73 -28.43
C PRO A 74 -16.14 7.81 -29.01
N MET A 75 -15.23 7.23 -28.21
CA MET A 75 -14.18 6.32 -28.68
C MET A 75 -14.72 5.09 -29.44
N LYS A 76 -15.97 4.73 -29.22
CA LYS A 76 -16.60 3.58 -29.89
C LYS A 76 -16.93 3.85 -31.36
N PHE A 77 -17.17 5.11 -31.73
CA PHE A 77 -17.71 5.49 -33.04
C PHE A 77 -16.84 6.50 -33.78
N ASP A 78 -16.00 7.24 -33.07
CA ASP A 78 -15.17 8.29 -33.60
C ASP A 78 -13.71 7.85 -33.58
N ARG A 79 -13.12 7.77 -34.76
CA ARG A 79 -11.74 7.38 -34.94
C ARG A 79 -10.75 8.38 -34.30
N GLN A 80 -11.01 9.67 -34.39
CA GLN A 80 -10.16 10.70 -33.82
C GLN A 80 -10.16 10.61 -32.28
N ALA A 81 -11.32 10.40 -31.68
CA ALA A 81 -11.44 10.16 -30.25
C ALA A 81 -10.70 8.87 -29.82
N ALA A 82 -10.81 7.79 -30.60
CA ALA A 82 -10.09 6.54 -30.32
C ALA A 82 -8.58 6.67 -30.47
N GLU A 83 -8.10 7.46 -31.44
CA GLU A 83 -6.67 7.73 -31.65
C GLU A 83 -6.06 8.60 -30.55
N ALA A 84 -6.86 9.35 -29.78
CA ALA A 84 -6.38 10.14 -28.65
C ALA A 84 -5.87 9.25 -27.49
N ASP A 85 -6.48 8.07 -27.28
CA ASP A 85 -6.03 7.03 -26.36
C ASP A 85 -6.36 5.64 -26.93
N PRO A 86 -5.52 5.12 -27.85
CA PRO A 86 -5.80 3.85 -28.54
C PRO A 86 -5.86 2.66 -27.58
N LEU A 87 -5.11 2.71 -26.47
CA LEU A 87 -5.06 1.62 -25.50
C LEU A 87 -6.42 1.46 -24.79
N ILE A 88 -6.97 2.57 -24.33
CA ILE A 88 -8.30 2.59 -23.68
C ILE A 88 -9.42 2.26 -24.68
N ALA A 89 -9.31 2.77 -25.91
CA ALA A 89 -10.28 2.47 -26.96
C ALA A 89 -10.32 0.96 -27.27
N ILE A 90 -9.18 0.29 -27.34
CA ILE A 90 -9.10 -1.15 -27.62
C ILE A 90 -9.45 -1.98 -26.39
N ALA A 91 -8.91 -1.67 -25.22
CA ALA A 91 -9.14 -2.46 -23.99
C ALA A 91 -10.55 -2.28 -23.44
N GLY A 92 -11.07 -1.04 -23.42
CA GLY A 92 -12.38 -0.70 -22.86
C GLY A 92 -13.49 -0.62 -23.89
N GLY A 93 -13.16 -0.49 -25.20
CA GLY A 93 -14.17 -0.38 -26.27
C GLY A 93 -15.10 0.83 -26.10
N GLY A 94 -14.65 1.90 -25.49
CA GLY A 94 -15.48 3.07 -25.15
C GLY A 94 -16.44 2.82 -23.99
N GLY A 95 -16.12 1.91 -23.09
CA GLY A 95 -16.85 1.58 -21.87
C GLY A 95 -15.95 1.45 -20.66
N VAL A 96 -16.55 1.08 -19.53
CA VAL A 96 -15.85 0.80 -18.28
C VAL A 96 -15.47 -0.68 -18.16
N ASN A 97 -14.39 -0.95 -17.45
CA ASN A 97 -13.94 -2.30 -17.10
C ASN A 97 -13.26 -2.25 -15.74
N LEU A 98 -12.94 -3.40 -15.15
CA LEU A 98 -12.28 -3.50 -13.85
C LEU A 98 -10.78 -3.21 -13.97
N PHE A 99 -10.45 -1.97 -14.32
CA PHE A 99 -9.09 -1.43 -14.35
C PHE A 99 -9.10 0.07 -13.98
N ASN A 100 -7.94 0.57 -13.59
CA ASN A 100 -7.74 1.98 -13.28
C ASN A 100 -7.39 2.80 -14.54
N SER A 101 -7.11 4.08 -14.36
CA SER A 101 -6.75 5.03 -15.44
C SER A 101 -5.45 4.66 -16.20
N GLN A 102 -4.62 3.80 -15.64
CA GLN A 102 -3.38 3.31 -16.25
C GLN A 102 -3.54 1.93 -16.91
N GLY A 103 -4.74 1.34 -16.87
CA GLY A 103 -5.02 0.02 -17.41
C GLY A 103 -4.61 -1.13 -16.48
N ASN A 104 -4.24 -0.86 -15.23
CA ASN A 104 -3.96 -1.90 -14.25
C ASN A 104 -5.27 -2.52 -13.77
N ALA A 105 -5.34 -3.86 -13.79
CA ALA A 105 -6.52 -4.58 -13.31
C ALA A 105 -6.77 -4.33 -11.83
N TRP A 106 -8.05 -4.23 -11.44
CA TRP A 106 -8.44 -4.20 -10.04
C TRP A 106 -8.03 -5.49 -9.34
N THR A 107 -7.57 -5.39 -8.11
CA THR A 107 -7.14 -6.52 -7.30
C THR A 107 -7.61 -6.39 -5.86
N ALA A 108 -7.89 -7.53 -5.21
CA ALA A 108 -8.21 -7.59 -3.80
C ALA A 108 -7.04 -7.13 -2.88
N ASP A 109 -5.82 -7.01 -3.40
CA ASP A 109 -4.67 -6.47 -2.67
C ASP A 109 -4.85 -5.00 -2.26
N TYR A 110 -5.80 -4.30 -2.88
CA TYR A 110 -6.17 -2.93 -2.48
C TYR A 110 -6.85 -2.89 -1.12
N LEU A 111 -7.52 -3.97 -0.71
CA LEU A 111 -8.35 -4.01 0.49
C LEU A 111 -7.51 -4.15 1.76
N LYS A 112 -7.90 -3.41 2.79
CA LYS A 112 -7.29 -3.45 4.12
C LYS A 112 -8.31 -4.02 5.11
N ILE A 113 -8.21 -5.31 5.38
CA ILE A 113 -9.15 -6.05 6.22
C ILE A 113 -8.32 -6.83 7.23
N THR A 114 -8.38 -6.45 8.49
CA THR A 114 -7.59 -7.07 9.57
C THR A 114 -8.44 -7.91 10.51
N GLY A 115 -9.75 -7.66 10.57
CA GLY A 115 -10.66 -8.25 11.55
C GLY A 115 -10.59 -7.59 12.92
N GLU A 116 -9.72 -6.58 13.11
CA GLU A 116 -9.67 -5.75 14.31
C GLU A 116 -10.34 -4.40 14.00
N LEU A 117 -11.51 -4.18 14.55
CA LEU A 117 -12.40 -3.06 14.20
C LEU A 117 -11.73 -1.69 14.32
N ASP A 118 -10.95 -1.45 15.36
CA ASP A 118 -10.25 -0.19 15.57
C ASP A 118 -9.12 0.06 14.55
N VAL A 119 -8.50 -0.99 14.02
CA VAL A 119 -7.52 -0.91 12.93
C VAL A 119 -8.22 -0.67 11.59
N ASP A 120 -9.32 -1.39 11.35
CA ASP A 120 -10.10 -1.28 10.13
C ASP A 120 -10.73 0.11 9.99
N LEU A 121 -11.30 0.68 11.06
CA LEU A 121 -11.83 2.05 11.06
C LEU A 121 -10.76 3.11 10.74
N ARG A 122 -9.52 2.96 11.25
CA ARG A 122 -8.41 3.86 10.90
C ARG A 122 -8.03 3.74 9.43
N SER A 123 -8.04 2.53 8.90
CA SER A 123 -7.80 2.28 7.47
C SER A 123 -8.87 2.93 6.61
N ASN A 124 -10.13 2.91 7.06
CA ASN A 124 -11.27 3.51 6.36
C ASN A 124 -11.18 5.04 6.36
N ILE A 125 -10.90 5.67 7.50
CA ILE A 125 -10.66 7.13 7.59
C ILE A 125 -9.57 7.55 6.58
N ALA A 126 -8.50 6.78 6.51
CA ALA A 126 -7.40 7.06 5.57
C ALA A 126 -7.80 6.78 4.10
N ALA A 127 -8.67 5.80 3.84
CA ALA A 127 -9.21 5.51 2.50
C ALA A 127 -10.07 6.67 2.00
N GLU A 128 -11.04 7.12 2.80
CA GLU A 128 -11.91 8.26 2.48
C GLU A 128 -11.12 9.55 2.24
N ALA A 129 -10.10 9.81 3.06
CA ALA A 129 -9.23 10.97 2.87
C ALA A 129 -8.49 10.92 1.52
N ARG A 130 -8.05 9.73 1.07
CA ARG A 130 -7.41 9.55 -0.24
C ARG A 130 -8.41 9.66 -1.39
N ALA A 131 -9.59 9.06 -1.26
CA ALA A 131 -10.67 9.19 -2.25
C ALA A 131 -11.07 10.65 -2.44
N LYS A 132 -11.29 11.39 -1.34
CA LYS A 132 -11.58 12.82 -1.34
C LYS A 132 -10.55 13.63 -2.14
N ILE A 133 -9.26 13.41 -1.94
CA ILE A 133 -8.20 14.13 -2.65
C ILE A 133 -8.19 13.79 -4.15
N VAL A 134 -8.51 12.56 -4.52
CA VAL A 134 -8.62 12.18 -5.95
C VAL A 134 -9.81 12.89 -6.59
N TYR A 135 -10.96 12.96 -5.92
CA TYR A 135 -12.11 13.74 -6.40
C TYR A 135 -11.77 15.22 -6.57
N GLU A 136 -11.09 15.83 -5.61
CA GLU A 136 -10.68 17.23 -5.70
C GLU A 136 -9.79 17.49 -6.93
N ARG A 137 -8.86 16.57 -7.22
CA ARG A 137 -8.02 16.65 -8.42
C ARG A 137 -8.84 16.50 -9.69
N LEU A 138 -9.77 15.56 -9.74
CA LEU A 138 -10.68 15.37 -10.88
C LEU A 138 -11.54 16.61 -11.12
N ILE A 139 -12.11 17.22 -10.08
CA ILE A 139 -12.88 18.46 -10.18
C ILE A 139 -12.05 19.60 -10.79
N ASN A 140 -10.78 19.72 -10.39
CA ASN A 140 -9.87 20.74 -10.91
C ASN A 140 -9.53 20.57 -12.39
N PHE A 141 -9.59 19.34 -12.91
CA PHE A 141 -9.31 19.03 -14.33
C PHE A 141 -10.58 18.88 -15.19
N CYS A 142 -11.75 18.95 -14.58
CA CYS A 142 -13.01 18.79 -15.27
C CYS A 142 -13.51 20.11 -15.87
N ASP A 143 -13.90 20.13 -17.13
CA ASP A 143 -14.51 21.29 -17.75
C ASP A 143 -16.05 21.16 -17.84
N ASP A 144 -16.58 19.93 -17.86
CA ASP A 144 -18.02 19.65 -17.95
C ASP A 144 -18.75 19.96 -16.64
N ALA A 145 -19.73 20.83 -16.69
CA ALA A 145 -20.47 21.30 -15.53
C ALA A 145 -21.28 20.18 -14.85
N GLY A 146 -21.91 19.32 -15.63
CA GLY A 146 -22.71 18.21 -15.09
C GLY A 146 -21.86 17.17 -14.36
N THR A 147 -20.68 16.91 -14.90
CA THR A 147 -19.68 16.06 -14.27
C THR A 147 -19.15 16.67 -12.99
N LYS A 148 -18.83 17.98 -12.99
CA LYS A 148 -18.40 18.69 -11.76
C LYS A 148 -19.42 18.57 -10.63
N ASP A 149 -20.70 18.76 -10.95
CA ASP A 149 -21.77 18.64 -9.96
C ASP A 149 -21.80 17.25 -9.32
N ALA A 150 -21.65 16.20 -10.13
CA ALA A 150 -21.62 14.84 -9.64
C ALA A 150 -20.37 14.55 -8.79
N LEU A 151 -19.19 14.97 -9.23
CA LEU A 151 -17.94 14.80 -8.49
C LEU A 151 -17.94 15.60 -7.18
N GLN A 152 -18.55 16.79 -7.17
CA GLN A 152 -18.74 17.59 -5.95
C GLN A 152 -19.65 16.87 -4.93
N PHE A 153 -20.71 16.24 -5.41
CA PHE A 153 -21.57 15.41 -4.57
C PHE A 153 -20.79 14.24 -3.97
N LEU A 154 -20.10 13.45 -4.79
CA LEU A 154 -19.30 12.30 -4.34
C LEU A 154 -18.23 12.73 -3.34
N MET A 155 -17.41 13.73 -3.65
CA MET A 155 -16.39 14.27 -2.74
C MET A 155 -16.99 14.66 -1.38
N THR A 156 -18.22 15.19 -1.35
CA THR A 156 -18.89 15.55 -0.10
C THR A 156 -19.30 14.31 0.68
N ARG A 157 -19.67 13.23 0.01
CA ARG A 157 -19.98 11.94 0.66
C ARG A 157 -18.75 11.34 1.32
N GLU A 158 -17.58 11.36 0.65
CA GLU A 158 -16.32 10.89 1.26
C GLU A 158 -16.01 11.62 2.58
N ILE A 159 -16.26 12.93 2.64
CA ILE A 159 -16.09 13.70 3.88
C ILE A 159 -17.08 13.23 4.96
N THR A 160 -18.30 12.87 4.57
CA THR A 160 -19.31 12.37 5.51
C THR A 160 -18.94 10.99 6.03
N HIS A 161 -18.49 10.10 5.16
CA HIS A 161 -18.02 8.76 5.54
C HIS A 161 -16.80 8.82 6.45
N MET A 162 -15.80 9.63 6.10
CA MET A 162 -14.64 9.88 6.96
C MET A 162 -15.04 10.34 8.36
N LYS A 163 -16.00 11.28 8.46
CA LYS A 163 -16.54 11.74 9.73
C LYS A 163 -17.25 10.62 10.49
N ALA A 164 -18.06 9.82 9.83
CA ALA A 164 -18.78 8.71 10.45
C ALA A 164 -17.82 7.67 11.03
N PHE A 165 -16.80 7.27 10.27
CA PHE A 165 -15.76 6.36 10.74
C PHE A 165 -14.92 6.95 11.91
N ALA A 166 -14.61 8.25 11.88
CA ALA A 166 -13.92 8.92 12.97
C ALA A 166 -14.76 8.89 14.26
N LEU A 167 -16.05 9.23 14.19
CA LEU A 167 -16.96 9.17 15.33
C LEU A 167 -17.14 7.74 15.87
N ALA A 168 -17.24 6.75 14.97
CA ALA A 168 -17.31 5.35 15.34
C ALA A 168 -16.05 4.89 16.09
N LEU A 169 -14.87 5.32 15.64
CA LEU A 169 -13.60 5.02 16.29
C LEU A 169 -13.50 5.70 17.66
N GLU A 170 -13.83 6.99 17.75
CA GLU A 170 -13.84 7.75 19.02
C GLU A 170 -14.80 7.13 20.04
N SER A 171 -15.97 6.66 19.60
CA SER A 171 -16.98 6.01 20.46
C SER A 171 -16.51 4.70 21.08
N MET A 172 -15.39 4.11 20.60
CA MET A 172 -14.78 2.92 21.23
C MET A 172 -14.05 3.26 22.54
N GLY A 173 -13.81 4.55 22.83
CA GLY A 173 -13.17 4.98 24.07
C GLY A 173 -11.72 4.54 24.23
N LYS A 174 -11.07 4.04 23.19
CA LYS A 174 -9.66 3.66 23.24
C LYS A 174 -8.75 4.89 23.12
N PRO A 175 -7.61 4.91 23.85
CA PRO A 175 -6.59 5.93 23.60
C PRO A 175 -6.16 5.96 22.13
N ALA A 176 -5.81 7.14 21.62
CA ALA A 176 -5.52 7.35 20.20
C ALA A 176 -4.45 6.41 19.63
N PHE A 177 -3.48 6.03 20.44
CA PHE A 177 -2.37 5.15 20.05
C PHE A 177 -2.56 3.68 20.46
N SER A 178 -3.71 3.32 21.05
CA SER A 178 -4.01 1.94 21.44
C SER A 178 -4.60 1.19 20.26
N ILE A 179 -3.87 0.20 19.76
CA ILE A 179 -4.26 -0.65 18.64
C ILE A 179 -4.20 -2.11 19.07
N GLY A 180 -5.24 -2.87 18.71
CA GLY A 180 -5.32 -4.29 19.03
C GLY A 180 -5.50 -4.56 20.52
N ARG A 181 -4.96 -5.69 21.00
CA ARG A 181 -5.21 -6.22 22.37
C ARG A 181 -3.96 -6.27 23.25
N ILE A 182 -2.77 -6.19 22.66
CA ILE A 182 -1.50 -6.25 23.40
C ILE A 182 -1.03 -4.84 23.69
N ALA A 183 -0.83 -4.54 24.96
CA ALA A 183 -0.30 -3.24 25.39
C ALA A 183 1.17 -3.09 24.96
N PRO A 184 1.62 -1.87 24.63
CA PRO A 184 3.02 -1.61 24.34
C PRO A 184 3.89 -1.81 25.58
N THR A 185 5.19 -1.99 25.39
CA THR A 185 6.15 -2.01 26.49
C THR A 185 6.17 -0.65 27.19
N PRO A 186 5.90 -0.59 28.52
CA PRO A 186 5.88 0.67 29.25
C PRO A 186 7.18 1.46 29.12
N GLY A 187 7.04 2.76 28.90
CA GLY A 187 8.17 3.69 28.79
C GLY A 187 8.86 3.74 27.41
N LEU A 188 8.67 2.73 26.55
CA LEU A 188 9.25 2.75 25.20
C LEU A 188 8.37 3.50 24.19
N VAL A 189 7.06 3.51 24.40
CA VAL A 189 6.11 4.18 23.50
C VAL A 189 6.30 5.70 23.45
N ASP A 190 6.85 6.29 24.52
CA ASP A 190 7.10 7.71 24.65
C ASP A 190 8.55 8.11 24.30
N GLN A 191 9.35 7.17 23.77
CA GLN A 191 10.72 7.41 23.34
C GLN A 191 10.76 7.58 21.83
N PHE A 192 11.39 8.66 21.38
CA PHE A 192 11.55 9.01 19.98
C PHE A 192 13.01 8.92 19.60
N PHE A 193 13.28 8.22 18.50
CA PHE A 193 14.63 7.97 18.02
C PHE A 193 14.87 8.69 16.70
N ASN A 194 16.04 9.29 16.56
CA ASN A 194 16.53 9.79 15.30
C ASN A 194 17.91 9.20 15.02
N ASP A 195 17.94 8.18 14.18
CA ASP A 195 19.16 7.44 13.81
C ASP A 195 19.63 7.77 12.38
N SER A 196 18.87 8.62 11.67
CA SER A 196 19.12 8.92 10.25
C SER A 196 20.39 9.74 9.99
N THR A 197 20.82 10.54 10.98
CA THR A 197 21.97 11.46 10.86
C THR A 197 23.23 10.95 11.58
N GLY A 198 23.15 9.81 12.27
CA GLY A 198 24.26 9.27 13.05
C GLY A 198 24.73 10.23 14.16
N MET A 199 26.04 10.32 14.37
CA MET A 199 26.65 11.19 15.37
C MET A 199 26.83 12.65 14.92
N GLY A 200 26.25 13.04 13.77
CA GLY A 200 26.34 14.39 13.22
C GLY A 200 25.52 15.43 13.98
N GLU A 201 25.63 16.68 13.57
CA GLU A 201 24.79 17.76 14.10
C GLU A 201 23.33 17.52 13.73
N HIS A 202 22.48 17.48 14.75
CA HIS A 202 21.03 17.46 14.59
C HIS A 202 20.56 18.91 14.50
N GLY A 203 19.89 19.28 13.41
CA GLY A 203 19.25 20.57 13.29
C GLY A 203 18.08 20.70 14.29
N GLU A 204 17.61 21.94 14.51
CA GLU A 204 16.43 22.15 15.39
C GLU A 204 15.19 21.37 14.98
N ILE A 205 15.04 21.10 13.68
CA ILE A 205 13.92 20.32 13.11
C ILE A 205 13.99 18.85 13.55
N ASP A 206 15.21 18.29 13.68
CA ASP A 206 15.40 16.88 14.06
C ASP A 206 15.21 16.64 15.56
N THR A 207 15.30 17.68 16.39
CA THR A 207 15.27 17.55 17.84
C THR A 207 13.95 17.92 18.49
N ARG A 208 13.05 18.59 17.77
CA ARG A 208 11.75 19.04 18.28
C ARG A 208 10.68 18.97 17.21
N GLY A 209 9.45 18.70 17.65
CA GLY A 209 8.29 18.77 16.80
C GLY A 209 7.01 18.50 17.58
N PRO A 210 5.84 18.91 17.06
CA PRO A 210 4.56 18.63 17.71
C PRO A 210 4.22 17.14 17.78
N TRP A 211 4.91 16.31 16.99
CA TRP A 211 4.73 14.86 16.94
C TRP A 211 5.35 14.10 18.12
N ASN A 212 6.18 14.75 18.94
CA ASN A 212 6.81 14.18 20.14
C ASN A 212 6.38 14.87 21.44
N GLU A 213 5.24 15.55 21.43
CA GLU A 213 4.67 16.26 22.59
C GLU A 213 5.64 17.26 23.25
N GLY A 214 6.58 17.79 22.46
CA GLY A 214 7.62 18.73 22.93
C GLY A 214 8.79 18.08 23.67
N ASN A 215 8.83 16.75 23.77
CA ASN A 215 9.98 16.02 24.29
C ASN A 215 11.15 16.10 23.30
N GLY A 216 12.38 16.12 23.82
CA GLY A 216 13.56 16.04 23.00
C GLY A 216 13.74 14.63 22.38
N TRP A 217 14.36 14.58 21.21
CA TRP A 217 14.79 13.31 20.63
C TRP A 217 15.85 12.66 21.52
N VAL A 218 15.75 11.34 21.65
CA VAL A 218 16.80 10.53 22.26
C VAL A 218 17.63 9.92 21.14
N PHE A 219 18.89 10.35 21.02
CA PHE A 219 19.81 9.78 20.08
C PHE A 219 20.39 8.48 20.63
N THR A 220 20.48 7.47 19.80
CA THR A 220 21.12 6.20 20.12
C THR A 220 21.81 5.62 18.89
N GLU A 221 22.94 5.00 19.08
CA GLU A 221 23.66 4.29 18.02
C GLU A 221 22.95 2.99 17.61
N SER A 222 22.16 2.42 18.53
CA SER A 222 21.42 1.18 18.29
C SER A 222 20.24 1.06 19.23
N PRO A 223 19.07 0.59 18.75
CA PRO A 223 17.92 0.27 19.61
C PRO A 223 18.25 -0.70 20.76
N ALA A 224 19.20 -1.60 20.56
CA ALA A 224 19.64 -2.55 21.57
C ALA A 224 20.30 -1.87 22.79
N ILE A 225 21.07 -0.79 22.58
CA ILE A 225 21.72 -0.05 23.66
C ILE A 225 20.69 0.59 24.60
N GLN A 226 19.56 1.06 24.06
CA GLN A 226 18.51 1.66 24.89
C GLN A 226 17.70 0.63 25.65
N ALA A 227 17.48 -0.56 25.09
CA ALA A 227 16.82 -1.64 25.80
C ALA A 227 17.59 -2.03 27.06
N GLU A 228 18.92 -2.04 26.98
CA GLU A 228 19.79 -2.29 28.15
C GLU A 228 19.77 -1.15 29.16
N ALA A 229 19.77 0.11 28.72
CA ALA A 229 19.73 1.28 29.60
C ALA A 229 18.36 1.42 30.32
N GLY A 230 17.26 1.06 29.67
CA GLY A 230 15.92 1.04 30.27
C GLY A 230 15.69 -0.14 31.22
N ALA A 231 16.32 -1.26 30.98
CA ALA A 231 16.20 -2.45 31.82
C ALA A 231 16.84 -2.31 33.21
N SER A 232 17.63 -1.28 33.45
CA SER A 232 18.32 -1.04 34.74
C SER A 232 17.38 -0.63 35.88
N THR A 233 16.09 -0.43 35.66
CA THR A 233 15.15 0.00 36.71
C THR A 233 13.88 -0.83 36.89
N ALA A 234 13.65 -1.91 36.16
CA ALA A 234 12.49 -2.76 36.45
C ALA A 234 12.60 -4.18 35.87
N ILE A 235 12.56 -5.12 36.75
CA ILE A 235 12.02 -6.47 36.61
C ILE A 235 12.93 -7.51 35.96
N VAL A 236 13.42 -8.36 36.87
CA VAL A 236 13.65 -9.77 36.60
C VAL A 236 12.35 -10.37 36.04
N THR A 237 12.24 -10.51 34.75
CA THR A 237 11.36 -11.45 34.09
C THR A 237 12.23 -12.29 33.17
N GLU A 238 11.97 -13.58 33.21
CA GLU A 238 12.67 -14.66 32.56
C GLU A 238 13.28 -14.27 31.21
N SER A 239 14.59 -14.38 31.15
CA SER A 239 15.40 -14.17 29.97
C SER A 239 14.91 -15.05 28.84
N SER A 240 14.44 -14.43 27.74
CA SER A 240 14.58 -15.07 26.45
C SER A 240 16.07 -15.41 26.30
N PRO A 241 16.44 -16.62 25.90
CA PRO A 241 17.83 -16.98 25.75
C PRO A 241 18.51 -15.96 24.79
N PRO A 242 19.76 -15.56 25.06
CA PRO A 242 20.50 -14.68 24.15
C PRO A 242 20.45 -15.33 22.77
N VAL A 243 20.14 -14.52 21.73
CA VAL A 243 20.25 -14.99 20.34
C VAL A 243 21.71 -15.38 20.18
N ASP A 244 21.96 -16.67 20.19
CA ASP A 244 23.29 -17.23 20.06
C ASP A 244 23.87 -16.75 18.71
N ALA A 245 25.12 -16.27 18.72
CA ALA A 245 25.82 -15.88 17.49
C ALA A 245 25.85 -17.03 16.47
N ASN A 246 25.68 -18.26 16.90
CA ASN A 246 25.47 -19.43 16.06
C ASN A 246 24.10 -19.40 15.36
N GLY A 247 23.01 -18.99 16.03
CA GLY A 247 21.68 -18.90 15.42
C GLY A 247 21.60 -17.83 14.32
N LEU A 248 22.29 -16.69 14.49
CA LEU A 248 22.37 -15.67 13.44
C LEU A 248 23.19 -16.14 12.22
N SER A 249 24.24 -16.91 12.47
CA SER A 249 25.06 -17.51 11.40
C SER A 249 24.29 -18.61 10.68
N GLU A 250 23.49 -19.41 11.37
CA GLU A 250 22.63 -20.43 10.76
C GLU A 250 21.52 -19.80 9.93
N LEU A 251 20.85 -18.76 10.43
CA LEU A 251 19.84 -18.00 9.69
C LEU A 251 20.44 -17.39 8.41
N LEU A 252 21.62 -16.76 8.49
CA LEU A 252 22.29 -16.21 7.32
C LEU A 252 22.67 -17.29 6.30
N ILE A 253 23.07 -18.47 6.76
CA ILE A 253 23.39 -19.60 5.88
C ILE A 253 22.14 -20.12 5.20
N ASP A 254 21.02 -20.19 5.88
CA ASP A 254 19.74 -20.64 5.32
C ASP A 254 19.21 -19.65 4.29
N GLU A 255 19.23 -18.35 4.58
CA GLU A 255 18.87 -17.30 3.61
C GLU A 255 19.77 -17.32 2.36
N LEU A 256 21.06 -17.55 2.52
CA LEU A 256 21.99 -17.69 1.38
C LEU A 256 21.69 -18.96 0.56
N ARG A 257 21.25 -20.04 1.18
CA ARG A 257 20.83 -21.25 0.47
C ARG A 257 19.58 -21.03 -0.35
N ASP A 258 18.62 -20.29 0.18
CA ASP A 258 17.38 -19.95 -0.51
C ASP A 258 17.62 -19.05 -1.73
N ILE A 259 18.49 -18.04 -1.58
CA ILE A 259 18.94 -17.20 -2.70
C ILE A 259 19.63 -18.07 -3.78
N LEU A 260 20.57 -18.92 -3.38
CA LEU A 260 21.24 -19.84 -4.32
C LEU A 260 20.25 -20.79 -5.00
N HIS A 261 19.24 -21.26 -4.29
CA HIS A 261 18.21 -22.11 -4.89
C HIS A 261 17.38 -21.36 -5.94
N ALA A 262 16.98 -20.12 -5.66
CA ALA A 262 16.27 -19.27 -6.58
C ALA A 262 17.09 -18.96 -7.85
N GLU A 263 18.35 -18.55 -7.69
CA GLU A 263 19.25 -18.28 -8.81
C GLU A 263 19.45 -19.54 -9.70
N LYS A 264 19.57 -20.71 -9.08
CA LYS A 264 19.65 -21.99 -9.81
C LYS A 264 18.37 -22.33 -10.61
N GLN A 265 17.21 -21.93 -10.10
CA GLN A 265 15.96 -22.10 -10.85
C GLN A 265 15.91 -21.12 -12.03
N LEU A 266 16.32 -19.87 -11.83
CA LEU A 266 16.36 -18.86 -12.89
C LEU A 266 17.29 -19.23 -14.02
N THR A 267 18.48 -19.81 -13.76
CA THR A 267 19.38 -20.28 -14.83
C THR A 267 18.76 -21.38 -15.71
N LYS A 268 17.75 -22.11 -15.21
CA LYS A 268 17.03 -23.12 -15.98
C LYS A 268 15.79 -22.57 -16.67
N ALA A 269 15.16 -21.54 -16.10
CA ALA A 269 13.91 -20.97 -16.60
C ALA A 269 14.17 -19.94 -17.70
N LEU A 270 15.15 -19.06 -17.51
CA LEU A 270 15.44 -17.94 -18.42
C LEU A 270 15.76 -18.39 -19.86
N PRO A 271 16.52 -19.46 -20.13
CA PRO A 271 16.73 -19.94 -21.50
C PRO A 271 15.41 -20.36 -22.18
N LYS A 272 14.53 -21.04 -21.44
CA LYS A 272 13.22 -21.46 -21.97
C LYS A 272 12.31 -20.27 -22.24
N MET A 273 12.38 -19.24 -21.39
CA MET A 273 11.62 -18.01 -21.57
C MET A 273 12.14 -17.23 -22.78
N ALA A 274 13.46 -17.18 -22.99
CA ALA A 274 14.07 -16.55 -24.16
C ALA A 274 13.68 -17.28 -25.45
N GLU A 275 13.68 -18.61 -25.45
CA GLU A 275 13.26 -19.44 -26.60
C GLU A 275 11.77 -19.24 -26.93
N ALA A 276 10.90 -19.13 -25.90
CA ALA A 276 9.47 -18.93 -26.06
C ALA A 276 9.09 -17.48 -26.40
N ALA A 277 9.99 -16.50 -26.24
CA ALA A 277 9.71 -15.09 -26.48
C ALA A 277 9.47 -14.80 -27.95
N ARG A 278 8.30 -14.21 -28.24
CA ARG A 278 7.89 -13.82 -29.62
C ARG A 278 8.51 -12.51 -30.11
N PHE A 279 8.98 -11.67 -29.19
CA PHE A 279 9.56 -10.37 -29.48
C PHE A 279 11.08 -10.41 -29.22
N ASP A 280 11.88 -9.93 -30.15
CA ASP A 280 13.35 -9.93 -30.03
C ASP A 280 13.86 -9.12 -28.83
N GLN A 281 13.19 -8.01 -28.51
CA GLN A 281 13.53 -7.20 -27.32
C GLN A 281 13.31 -8.01 -26.01
N LEU A 282 12.22 -8.75 -25.92
CA LEU A 282 11.94 -9.56 -24.74
C LEU A 282 12.90 -10.75 -24.63
N ARG A 283 13.25 -11.34 -25.78
CA ARG A 283 14.28 -12.39 -25.84
C ARG A 283 15.62 -11.86 -25.33
N GLY A 284 16.07 -10.69 -25.82
CA GLY A 284 17.30 -10.07 -25.38
C GLY A 284 17.32 -9.74 -23.89
N LEU A 285 16.20 -9.33 -23.29
CA LEU A 285 16.10 -9.12 -21.85
C LEU A 285 16.28 -10.41 -21.03
N PHE A 286 15.71 -11.53 -21.48
CA PHE A 286 15.89 -12.81 -20.80
C PHE A 286 17.33 -13.32 -20.94
N GLU A 287 17.95 -13.15 -22.10
CA GLU A 287 19.34 -13.52 -22.32
C GLU A 287 20.30 -12.66 -21.47
N GLN A 288 20.06 -11.37 -21.38
CA GLN A 288 20.82 -10.47 -20.51
C GLN A 288 20.67 -10.87 -19.03
N HIS A 289 19.43 -11.10 -18.58
CA HIS A 289 19.16 -11.51 -17.21
C HIS A 289 19.81 -12.86 -16.88
N LEU A 290 19.89 -13.78 -17.85
CA LEU A 290 20.62 -15.06 -17.67
C LEU A 290 22.10 -14.83 -17.38
N VAL A 291 22.77 -13.96 -18.15
CA VAL A 291 24.19 -13.63 -17.94
C VAL A 291 24.42 -12.99 -16.56
N GLU A 292 23.52 -12.09 -16.14
CA GLU A 292 23.58 -11.47 -14.82
C GLU A 292 23.38 -12.49 -13.70
N THR A 293 22.44 -13.42 -13.87
CA THR A 293 22.15 -14.50 -12.91
C THR A 293 23.34 -15.47 -12.80
N GLU A 294 23.93 -15.90 -13.92
CA GLU A 294 25.13 -16.77 -13.94
C GLU A 294 26.32 -16.10 -13.27
N THR A 295 26.47 -14.78 -13.45
CA THR A 295 27.55 -14.00 -12.81
C THR A 295 27.38 -13.96 -11.29
N ARG A 296 26.15 -13.70 -10.83
CA ARG A 296 25.80 -13.70 -9.39
C ARG A 296 25.95 -15.10 -8.78
N TRP A 297 25.51 -16.14 -9.49
CA TRP A 297 25.69 -17.52 -9.08
C TRP A 297 27.18 -17.86 -8.86
N SER A 298 28.03 -17.49 -9.81
CA SER A 298 29.47 -17.74 -9.75
C SER A 298 30.14 -17.00 -8.60
N ALA A 299 29.73 -15.75 -8.36
CA ALA A 299 30.22 -14.94 -7.24
C ALA A 299 29.80 -15.52 -5.88
N SER A 300 28.52 -15.95 -5.76
CA SER A 300 27.97 -16.55 -4.54
C SER A 300 28.61 -17.89 -4.21
N MET A 301 28.89 -18.71 -5.21
CA MET A 301 29.62 -19.99 -5.06
C MET A 301 31.06 -19.76 -4.63
N SER A 302 31.71 -18.71 -5.12
CA SER A 302 33.08 -18.34 -4.71
C SER A 302 33.11 -17.83 -3.27
N ALA A 303 32.11 -17.06 -2.86
CA ALA A 303 31.95 -16.56 -1.49
C ALA A 303 31.64 -17.68 -0.49
N SER A 304 30.79 -18.64 -0.85
CA SER A 304 30.39 -19.78 0.01
C SER A 304 31.54 -20.79 0.22
N GLY A 305 32.47 -20.92 -0.74
CA GLY A 305 33.61 -21.83 -0.62
C GLY A 305 34.73 -21.34 0.30
N CYS A 306 34.88 -20.03 0.48
CA CYS A 306 35.98 -19.45 1.24
C CYS A 306 35.58 -18.82 2.59
N SER A 307 34.34 -18.37 2.78
CA SER A 307 34.02 -17.44 3.87
C SER A 307 33.04 -17.91 4.95
N ALA A 308 32.20 -18.90 4.72
CA ALA A 308 31.30 -19.36 5.78
C ALA A 308 32.04 -19.85 7.02
N ARG A 309 33.18 -20.54 6.84
CA ARG A 309 34.07 -20.96 7.94
C ARG A 309 34.95 -19.83 8.47
N GLN A 310 35.26 -18.83 7.65
CA GLN A 310 36.10 -17.70 8.01
C GLN A 310 35.29 -16.60 8.69
N LEU A 311 34.07 -16.29 8.20
CA LEU A 311 33.12 -15.38 8.84
C LEU A 311 32.70 -15.92 10.23
N ALA A 312 32.34 -17.19 10.31
CA ALA A 312 31.99 -17.82 11.59
C ALA A 312 33.16 -17.77 12.62
N ARG A 313 34.40 -17.86 12.15
CA ARG A 313 35.59 -17.70 13.04
C ARG A 313 35.86 -16.25 13.44
N ASN A 314 35.52 -15.26 12.60
CA ASN A 314 35.72 -13.85 12.90
C ASN A 314 34.61 -13.30 13.82
N LEU A 315 33.38 -13.74 13.65
CA LEU A 315 32.27 -13.41 14.55
C LEU A 315 32.38 -14.08 15.93
N ALA A 316 33.03 -15.23 16.04
CA ALA A 316 33.31 -15.87 17.32
C ALA A 316 34.50 -15.27 18.09
N ARG A 317 35.18 -14.27 17.53
CA ARG A 317 36.34 -13.55 18.14
C ARG A 317 36.05 -12.07 18.42
N ALA A 318 34.90 -11.53 18.04
CA ALA A 318 34.37 -10.22 18.38
C ALA A 318 33.32 -10.32 19.48
#